data_4c0412293f563afb05dae6fc76ba8b06
#
_entry.id   4c0412293f563afb05dae6fc76ba8b06
#
_cell.length_a   1.000
_cell.length_b   1.000
_cell.length_c   1.000
_cell.angle_alpha   90.00
_cell.angle_beta   90.00
_cell.angle_gamma   90.00
#
_symmetry.space_group_name_H-M   'P 1'
#
loop_
_entity.id
_entity.type
_entity.pdbx_description
1 polymer ?
#
loop_
_entity_poly.entity_id
_entity_poly.type
_entity_poly.pdbx_seq_one_letter_code
_entity_poly.pdbx_strand_id
1 'polypeptide(L)'
;MLVCTSCRAGRAAPEDEKRQGTLLFEAIKQETLPENVKLTAVACLANCDHGCSIVLRGKNRWTYVYGNLDPRQHVETILDGASRYLDAADGRVPWRERPEHFRKNCIARIPPIEAAS
;
A
#
# COMPACT_ATOMS: atom_id res chain seq x y z
N MET A 1 1.14 6.07 -4.65
CA MET A 1 0.62 5.05 -3.71
C MET A 1 -0.90 5.10 -3.70
N LEU A 2 -1.54 3.97 -3.91
CA LEU A 2 -3.00 3.86 -3.87
C LEU A 2 -3.41 3.20 -2.57
N VAL A 3 -4.50 3.67 -1.97
CA VAL A 3 -5.04 3.09 -0.73
C VAL A 3 -6.52 2.77 -0.93
N CYS A 4 -6.91 1.54 -0.62
CA CYS A 4 -8.31 1.11 -0.69
C CYS A 4 -9.08 1.68 0.49
N THR A 5 -10.02 2.59 0.26
CA THR A 5 -10.74 3.27 1.34
C THR A 5 -12.00 2.53 1.79
N SER A 6 -12.52 1.61 0.99
CA SER A 6 -13.74 0.87 1.36
C SER A 6 -13.47 -0.38 2.19
N CYS A 7 -12.21 -0.72 2.43
CA CYS A 7 -11.85 -1.92 3.16
C CYS A 7 -12.30 -1.87 4.62
N ARG A 8 -12.91 -2.95 5.08
CA ARG A 8 -13.36 -3.13 6.47
C ARG A 8 -12.40 -3.99 7.28
N ALA A 9 -11.33 -4.46 6.68
CA ALA A 9 -10.36 -5.36 7.30
C ALA A 9 -11.03 -6.61 7.90
N GLY A 10 -12.05 -7.15 7.22
CA GLY A 10 -12.80 -8.31 7.67
C GLY A 10 -13.74 -8.06 8.84
N ARG A 11 -13.93 -6.80 9.24
CA ARG A 11 -14.80 -6.44 10.37
C ARG A 11 -16.09 -5.80 9.87
N ALA A 12 -17.21 -6.16 10.49
CA ALA A 12 -18.44 -5.43 10.29
C ALA A 12 -18.31 -4.08 11.00
N ALA A 13 -18.60 -3.00 10.31
CA ALA A 13 -18.62 -1.67 10.91
C ALA A 13 -20.02 -1.08 10.83
N PRO A 14 -20.48 -0.36 11.88
CA PRO A 14 -21.70 0.42 11.80
C PRO A 14 -21.62 1.43 10.65
N GLU A 15 -22.77 1.79 10.08
CA GLU A 15 -22.81 2.70 8.93
C GLU A 15 -22.17 4.07 9.19
N ASP A 16 -22.20 4.53 10.43
CA ASP A 16 -21.65 5.82 10.83
C ASP A 16 -20.17 5.77 11.21
N GLU A 17 -19.55 4.60 11.21
CA GLU A 17 -18.11 4.48 11.45
C GLU A 17 -17.33 4.49 10.15
N LYS A 18 -16.17 5.13 10.19
CA LYS A 18 -15.24 5.10 9.05
C LYS A 18 -14.69 3.70 8.88
N ARG A 19 -14.58 3.25 7.64
CA ARG A 19 -13.99 1.96 7.31
C ARG A 19 -12.49 1.97 7.60
N GLN A 20 -11.92 0.82 7.89
CA GLN A 20 -10.51 0.70 8.21
C GLN A 20 -9.60 1.27 7.09
N GLY A 21 -9.98 1.07 5.83
CA GLY A 21 -9.25 1.64 4.69
C GLY A 21 -9.22 3.17 4.70
N THR A 22 -10.34 3.79 5.07
CA THR A 22 -10.42 5.25 5.21
C THR A 22 -9.53 5.73 6.36
N LEU A 23 -9.54 5.03 7.48
CA LEU A 23 -8.66 5.34 8.61
C LEU A 23 -7.19 5.23 8.21
N LEU A 24 -6.84 4.20 7.46
CA LEU A 24 -5.47 4.02 6.96
C LEU A 24 -5.07 5.18 6.05
N PHE A 25 -5.92 5.56 5.11
CA PHE A 25 -5.66 6.68 4.21
C PHE A 25 -5.44 7.98 4.99
N GLU A 26 -6.31 8.27 5.94
CA GLU A 26 -6.21 9.49 6.75
C GLU A 26 -4.93 9.49 7.61
N ALA A 27 -4.57 8.34 8.18
CA ALA A 27 -3.37 8.22 8.99
C ALA A 27 -2.11 8.46 8.16
N ILE A 28 -2.05 7.91 6.94
CA ILE A 28 -0.92 8.15 6.03
C ILE A 28 -0.87 9.61 5.60
N LYS A 29 -2.02 10.20 5.31
CA LYS A 29 -2.12 11.59 4.85
C LYS A 29 -1.58 12.58 5.88
N GLN A 30 -1.68 12.26 7.16
CA GLN A 30 -1.17 13.12 8.24
C GLN A 30 0.34 13.07 8.39
N GLU A 31 0.99 12.08 7.82
CA GLU A 31 2.44 11.92 7.90
C GLU A 31 3.13 12.67 6.76
N THR A 32 4.42 12.95 6.95
CA THR A 32 5.23 13.52 5.89
C THR A 32 5.61 12.42 4.91
N LEU A 33 5.07 12.49 3.70
CA LEU A 33 5.39 11.51 2.66
C LEU A 33 6.77 11.79 2.05
N PRO A 34 7.48 10.74 1.59
CA PRO A 34 8.68 10.95 0.81
C PRO A 34 8.41 11.84 -0.40
N GLU A 35 9.38 12.66 -0.78
CA GLU A 35 9.29 13.48 -1.96
C GLU A 35 9.00 12.60 -3.19
N ASN A 36 8.14 13.08 -4.09
CA ASN A 36 7.72 12.36 -5.31
C ASN A 36 6.78 11.17 -5.06
N VAL A 37 6.29 10.99 -3.84
CA VAL A 37 5.24 10.02 -3.56
C VAL A 37 3.90 10.73 -3.52
N LYS A 38 2.97 10.31 -4.39
CA LYS A 38 1.61 10.84 -4.42
C LYS A 38 0.67 9.83 -3.79
N LEU A 39 -0.14 10.28 -2.85
CA LEU A 39 -1.15 9.46 -2.18
C LEU A 39 -2.49 9.64 -2.86
N THR A 40 -3.12 8.54 -3.25
CA THR A 40 -4.42 8.56 -3.93
C THR A 40 -5.37 7.56 -3.27
N ALA A 41 -6.57 8.03 -2.92
CA ALA A 41 -7.62 7.15 -2.41
C ALA A 41 -8.31 6.44 -3.57
N VAL A 42 -8.54 5.14 -3.40
CA VAL A 42 -9.27 4.32 -4.36
C VAL A 42 -10.42 3.64 -3.62
N ALA A 43 -11.61 3.69 -4.18
CA ALA A 43 -12.79 3.15 -3.51
C ALA A 43 -12.67 1.65 -3.24
N CYS A 44 -12.12 0.89 -4.18
CA CYS A 44 -11.98 -0.55 -4.01
C CYS A 44 -10.83 -1.10 -4.86
N LEU A 45 -10.00 -1.94 -4.25
CA LEU A 45 -8.93 -2.66 -4.94
C LEU A 45 -9.27 -4.16 -5.09
N ALA A 46 -10.52 -4.54 -4.84
CA ALA A 46 -11.03 -5.90 -4.96
C ALA A 46 -10.25 -6.92 -4.09
N ASN A 47 -9.78 -6.48 -2.94
CA ASN A 47 -8.94 -7.30 -2.06
C ASN A 47 -9.46 -7.30 -0.61
N CYS A 48 -10.78 -7.27 -0.45
CA CYS A 48 -11.42 -7.10 0.85
C CYS A 48 -11.12 -8.22 1.85
N ASP A 49 -10.85 -9.42 1.37
CA ASP A 49 -10.56 -10.57 2.23
C ASP A 49 -9.17 -10.52 2.87
N HIS A 50 -8.31 -9.62 2.39
CA HIS A 50 -6.93 -9.51 2.85
C HIS A 50 -6.67 -8.23 3.65
N GLY A 51 -7.69 -7.71 4.31
CA GLY A 51 -7.58 -6.51 5.12
C GLY A 51 -7.35 -5.25 4.31
N CYS A 52 -6.79 -4.24 4.94
CA CYS A 52 -6.47 -3.00 4.23
C CYS A 52 -5.37 -3.24 3.21
N SER A 53 -5.52 -2.65 2.04
CA SER A 53 -4.59 -2.85 0.92
C SER A 53 -4.05 -1.53 0.41
N ILE A 54 -2.79 -1.55 0.00
CA ILE A 54 -2.16 -0.44 -0.70
C ILE A 54 -1.49 -0.95 -1.98
N VAL A 55 -1.27 -0.04 -2.91
CA VAL A 55 -0.54 -0.32 -4.15
C VAL A 55 0.57 0.70 -4.29
N LEU A 56 1.79 0.22 -4.52
CA LEU A 56 2.91 1.06 -4.91
C LEU A 56 3.13 0.88 -6.40
N ARG A 57 2.99 1.95 -7.15
CA ARG A 57 3.19 1.93 -8.60
C ARG A 57 3.84 3.21 -9.09
N GLY A 58 4.49 3.15 -10.22
CA GLY A 58 5.09 4.31 -10.87
C GLY A 58 5.45 4.01 -12.32
N LYS A 59 5.77 5.06 -13.06
CA LYS A 59 6.17 4.94 -14.47
C LYS A 59 7.46 4.12 -14.56
N ASN A 60 7.47 3.12 -15.43
CA ASN A 60 8.61 2.23 -15.65
C ASN A 60 9.05 1.47 -14.39
N ARG A 61 8.12 1.24 -13.47
CA ARG A 61 8.40 0.53 -12.22
C ARG A 61 7.47 -0.65 -12.05
N TRP A 62 7.95 -1.65 -11.32
CA TRP A 62 7.10 -2.76 -10.90
C TRP A 62 6.00 -2.24 -9.97
N THR A 63 4.83 -2.82 -10.08
CA THR A 63 3.70 -2.52 -9.20
C THR A 63 3.59 -3.59 -8.13
N TYR A 64 3.48 -3.17 -6.87
CA TYR A 64 3.32 -4.09 -5.74
C TYR A 64 1.98 -3.86 -5.05
N VAL A 65 1.29 -4.94 -4.72
CA VAL A 65 0.06 -4.92 -3.95
C VAL A 65 0.32 -5.59 -2.61
N TYR A 66 0.08 -4.86 -1.53
CA TYR A 66 0.25 -5.35 -0.17
C TYR A 66 -1.09 -5.35 0.56
N GLY A 67 -1.31 -6.34 1.41
CA GLY A 67 -2.53 -6.48 2.17
C GLY A 67 -2.29 -6.63 3.66
N ASN A 68 -3.37 -6.96 4.37
CA ASN A 68 -3.36 -7.20 5.80
C ASN A 68 -2.77 -6.04 6.61
N LEU A 69 -2.97 -4.80 6.13
CA LEU A 69 -2.44 -3.61 6.77
C LEU A 69 -3.42 -3.10 7.83
N ASP A 70 -2.88 -2.64 8.94
CA ASP A 70 -3.64 -2.09 10.06
C ASP A 70 -3.36 -0.58 10.15
N PRO A 71 -4.40 0.29 10.16
CA PRO A 71 -4.19 1.73 10.23
C PRO A 71 -3.50 2.21 11.50
N ARG A 72 -3.47 1.39 12.54
CA ARG A 72 -2.84 1.75 13.82
C ARG A 72 -1.41 1.28 13.95
N GLN A 73 -1.04 0.20 13.24
CA GLN A 73 0.26 -0.48 13.43
C GLN A 73 1.21 -0.32 12.27
N HIS A 74 0.72 -0.11 11.06
CA HIS A 74 1.53 -0.27 9.86
C HIS A 74 1.82 1.03 9.09
N VAL A 75 1.44 2.18 9.62
CA VAL A 75 1.68 3.46 8.93
C VAL A 75 3.18 3.68 8.69
N GLU A 76 4.00 3.50 9.73
CA GLU A 76 5.45 3.65 9.60
C GLU A 76 6.05 2.62 8.64
N THR A 77 5.54 1.40 8.68
CA THR A 77 5.94 0.33 7.76
C THR A 77 5.67 0.73 6.31
N ILE A 78 4.48 1.29 6.05
CA ILE A 78 4.09 1.75 4.72
C ILE A 78 5.01 2.88 4.24
N LEU A 79 5.30 3.84 5.10
CA LEU A 79 6.18 4.96 4.74
C LEU A 79 7.60 4.48 4.46
N ASP A 80 8.13 3.59 5.27
CA ASP A 80 9.44 2.99 5.05
C ASP A 80 9.49 2.21 3.73
N GLY A 81 8.48 1.39 3.49
CA GLY A 81 8.38 0.63 2.25
C GLY A 81 8.25 1.50 1.02
N ALA A 82 7.47 2.58 1.11
CA ALA A 82 7.32 3.53 0.00
C ALA A 82 8.64 4.25 -0.30
N SER A 83 9.39 4.63 0.74
CA SER A 83 10.70 5.26 0.58
C SER A 83 11.68 4.32 -0.10
N ARG A 84 11.75 3.07 0.32
CA ARG A 84 12.63 2.06 -0.30
C ARG A 84 12.23 1.77 -1.74
N TYR A 85 10.93 1.74 -2.01
CA TYR A 85 10.40 1.57 -3.36
C TYR A 85 10.82 2.72 -4.28
N LEU A 86 10.75 3.94 -3.77
CA LEU A 86 11.13 5.13 -4.52
C LEU A 86 12.63 5.13 -4.85
N ASP A 87 13.47 4.68 -3.92
CA ASP A 87 14.92 4.63 -4.09
C ASP A 87 15.36 3.50 -5.04
N ALA A 88 14.53 2.50 -5.24
CA ALA A 88 14.83 1.41 -6.17
C ALA A 88 14.62 1.87 -7.61
N ALA A 89 15.59 1.64 -8.48
CA ALA A 89 15.57 2.15 -9.85
C ALA A 89 14.34 1.71 -10.64
N ASP A 90 13.89 0.48 -10.47
CA ASP A 90 12.74 -0.09 -11.17
C ASP A 90 11.59 -0.46 -10.23
N GLY A 91 11.64 -0.02 -9.00
CA GLY A 91 10.65 -0.33 -7.98
C GLY A 91 10.85 -1.67 -7.28
N ARG A 92 11.79 -2.49 -7.73
CA ARG A 92 12.05 -3.77 -7.08
C ARG A 92 13.01 -3.60 -5.91
N VAL A 93 12.44 -3.65 -4.72
CA VAL A 93 13.23 -3.60 -3.48
C VAL A 93 13.74 -5.02 -3.19
N PRO A 94 15.06 -5.21 -2.95
CA PRO A 94 15.56 -6.53 -2.58
C PRO A 94 14.79 -7.09 -1.38
N TRP A 95 14.51 -8.38 -1.40
CA TRP A 95 13.64 -9.00 -0.39
C TRP A 95 14.12 -8.73 1.04
N ARG A 96 15.43 -8.75 1.26
CA ARG A 96 16.02 -8.51 2.58
C ARG A 96 15.82 -7.09 3.09
N GLU A 97 15.66 -6.13 2.18
CA GLU A 97 15.50 -4.71 2.52
C GLU A 97 14.05 -4.31 2.70
N ARG A 98 13.10 -5.19 2.38
CA ARG A 98 11.69 -4.90 2.56
C ARG A 98 11.31 -4.96 4.03
N PRO A 99 10.39 -4.09 4.49
CA PRO A 99 9.80 -4.25 5.83
C PRO A 99 9.24 -5.66 6.01
N GLU A 100 9.32 -6.19 7.22
CA GLU A 100 8.86 -7.55 7.49
C GLU A 100 7.43 -7.79 7.06
N HIS A 101 6.53 -6.85 7.34
CA HIS A 101 5.13 -6.98 6.93
C HIS A 101 5.00 -7.11 5.42
N PHE A 102 5.76 -6.33 4.66
CA PHE A 102 5.74 -6.38 3.20
C PHE A 102 6.26 -7.71 2.66
N ARG A 103 7.26 -8.30 3.31
CA ARG A 103 7.77 -9.61 2.93
C ARG A 103 6.71 -10.71 3.04
N LYS A 104 5.90 -10.62 4.08
CA LYS A 104 4.90 -11.66 4.39
C LYS A 104 3.55 -11.41 3.73
N ASN A 105 3.26 -10.20 3.28
CA ASN A 105 1.93 -9.80 2.85
C ASN A 105 1.92 -9.15 1.46
N CYS A 106 2.89 -9.47 0.63
CA CYS A 106 2.85 -9.08 -0.78
C CYS A 106 1.87 -10.01 -1.50
N ILE A 107 0.77 -9.45 -1.97
CA ILE A 107 -0.29 -10.21 -2.63
C ILE A 107 0.04 -10.44 -4.09
N ALA A 108 0.58 -9.42 -4.74
CA ALA A 108 0.95 -9.51 -6.15
C ALA A 108 2.01 -8.48 -6.47
N ARG A 109 2.84 -8.80 -7.48
CA ARG A 109 3.72 -7.84 -8.11
C ARG A 109 3.50 -7.93 -9.62
N ILE A 110 3.50 -6.78 -10.28
CA ILE A 110 3.16 -6.68 -11.68
C ILE A 110 4.28 -5.93 -12.40
N PRO A 111 4.84 -6.50 -13.49
CA PRO A 111 5.90 -5.81 -14.22
C PRO A 111 5.39 -4.53 -14.88
N PRO A 112 6.29 -3.58 -15.17
CA PRO A 112 5.93 -2.38 -15.92
C PRO A 112 5.32 -2.73 -17.28
N ILE A 113 4.41 -1.89 -17.76
CA ILE A 113 3.74 -2.12 -19.05
C ILE A 113 4.75 -2.28 -20.19
N GLU A 114 5.83 -1.51 -20.18
CA GLU A 114 6.85 -1.53 -21.22
C GLU A 114 8.07 -2.39 -20.87
N ALA A 115 7.96 -3.20 -19.83
CA ALA A 115 9.07 -4.09 -19.51
C ALA A 115 9.27 -5.06 -20.66
N ALA A 116 10.39 -4.96 -21.30
CA ALA A 116 10.82 -6.01 -22.20
C ALA A 116 11.00 -7.26 -21.36
N SER A 117 10.19 -8.22 -21.60
CA SER A 117 10.28 -9.51 -20.91
C SER A 117 11.63 -10.18 -21.18
#